data_77d1726d0676c3c09926403a328d7351
#
_entry.id   77d1726d0676c3c09926403a328d7351
#
_cell.length_a   1.000
_cell.length_b   1.000
_cell.length_c   1.000
_cell.angle_alpha   90.00
_cell.angle_beta   90.00
_cell.angle_gamma   90.00
#
_symmetry.space_group_name_H-M   'P 1'
#
loop_
_entity.id
_entity.type
_entity.pdbx_description
1 polymer ?
#
loop_
_entity_poly.entity_id
_entity_poly.type
_entity_poly.pdbx_seq_one_letter_code
_entity_poly.pdbx_strand_id
1 'polypeptide(L)'
;MKVVKACVMAVAVITVAAFGLLVIVVTGGKFDAEAIPGGSHGGLKGAPAEFQPWLLKASAACKHPELTPALLAAQVWEESNFSTDRKTVSYANAKGPSQFIPGTWAVYGRDDDGNGRVDEFDIGDAVMAQGRYMCDMLGDAKKSGYHPDVSAYCSGDQTICQLQGLALGGYNAGWGAVDDARGIPNNSQSRGYVRDILKNQRDYEGPGGLSGSGLKVSGTGSGPDALRKAAGRLGTPYAYGGGGPEGPSMGFCDGNAGYRGGICLASSTTGFDCSSLVQYAYWPKTQLPRTADEQYNATSHHPIAKADLQPGDLMFWAHGGVGAMYHVAMYAGDGKVLHAPRTGKTVELVPLATAMPADDYRGATRP
;
A
#
# COMPACT_ATOMS: atom_id res chain seq x y z
N MET A 1 26.27 -46.19 52.32
CA MET A 1 25.89 -47.01 51.19
C MET A 1 25.22 -46.09 50.16
N LYS A 2 25.91 -45.69 49.14
CA LYS A 2 25.39 -44.84 48.02
C LYS A 2 25.46 -45.65 46.76
N VAL A 3 24.31 -45.88 46.16
CA VAL A 3 24.18 -46.61 44.88
C VAL A 3 24.32 -45.58 43.75
N VAL A 4 25.34 -45.77 42.90
CA VAL A 4 25.57 -45.02 41.66
C VAL A 4 24.85 -45.76 40.56
N LYS A 5 23.92 -45.11 39.86
CA LYS A 5 23.30 -45.60 38.63
C LYS A 5 24.11 -45.15 37.45
N ALA A 6 24.67 -46.09 36.70
CA ALA A 6 25.32 -45.88 35.43
C ALA A 6 24.26 -45.72 34.33
N CYS A 7 24.40 -44.68 33.50
CA CYS A 7 23.66 -44.53 32.25
C CYS A 7 24.45 -45.23 31.13
N VAL A 8 23.80 -46.18 30.47
CA VAL A 8 24.31 -46.85 29.26
C VAL A 8 24.00 -45.97 28.06
N MET A 9 25.03 -45.50 27.33
CA MET A 9 24.88 -44.90 26.02
C MET A 9 24.73 -45.98 24.96
N ALA A 10 23.63 -45.97 24.25
CA ALA A 10 23.46 -46.73 23.03
C ALA A 10 24.06 -45.96 21.85
N VAL A 11 25.09 -46.50 21.22
CA VAL A 11 25.68 -46.01 19.98
C VAL A 11 24.86 -46.56 18.81
N ALA A 12 24.12 -45.71 18.12
CA ALA A 12 23.52 -46.05 16.86
C ALA A 12 24.50 -45.69 15.73
N VAL A 13 24.96 -46.68 15.03
CA VAL A 13 25.76 -46.51 13.80
C VAL A 13 24.80 -46.16 12.68
N ILE A 14 24.88 -44.93 12.18
CA ILE A 14 24.19 -44.52 10.96
C ILE A 14 25.21 -44.44 9.85
N THR A 15 25.00 -45.25 8.82
CA THR A 15 25.75 -45.24 7.56
C THR A 15 25.55 -43.92 6.84
N VAL A 16 26.65 -43.20 6.60
CA VAL A 16 26.68 -41.95 5.84
C VAL A 16 26.63 -42.26 4.35
N ALA A 17 25.50 -41.99 3.71
CA ALA A 17 25.45 -41.84 2.27
C ALA A 17 25.91 -40.41 1.93
N ALA A 18 26.90 -40.31 1.05
CA ALA A 18 27.50 -39.03 0.62
C ALA A 18 26.51 -38.18 -0.13
N PHE A 19 25.99 -37.14 0.52
CA PHE A 19 25.41 -35.97 -0.14
C PHE A 19 26.32 -34.78 0.17
N GLY A 20 26.80 -34.15 -0.90
CA GLY A 20 27.70 -33.00 -0.81
C GLY A 20 27.08 -31.87 0.01
N LEU A 21 27.77 -31.56 1.11
CA LEU A 21 27.44 -30.39 1.96
C LEU A 21 27.89 -29.14 1.19
N LEU A 22 26.93 -28.46 0.58
CA LEU A 22 27.14 -27.10 0.09
C LEU A 22 27.18 -26.17 1.30
N VAL A 23 28.37 -25.86 1.78
CA VAL A 23 28.56 -24.81 2.79
C VAL A 23 28.36 -23.49 2.11
N ILE A 24 27.17 -22.89 2.26
CA ILE A 24 26.95 -21.51 1.92
C ILE A 24 27.63 -20.68 3.01
N VAL A 25 28.81 -20.17 2.72
CA VAL A 25 29.47 -19.13 3.51
C VAL A 25 28.64 -17.86 3.26
N VAL A 26 27.76 -17.51 4.19
CA VAL A 26 27.14 -16.18 4.22
C VAL A 26 28.22 -15.21 4.64
N THR A 27 29.03 -14.75 3.69
CA THR A 27 29.80 -13.51 3.85
C THR A 27 28.77 -12.40 3.90
N GLY A 28 28.86 -11.53 4.94
CA GLY A 28 28.02 -10.35 5.10
C GLY A 28 28.04 -9.45 3.86
N GLY A 29 27.23 -9.80 2.88
CA GLY A 29 26.94 -9.01 1.71
C GLY A 29 25.87 -8.03 2.09
N LYS A 30 26.18 -6.73 1.94
CA LYS A 30 25.18 -5.70 1.74
C LYS A 30 24.13 -6.29 0.81
N PHE A 31 22.86 -6.27 1.21
CA PHE A 31 21.76 -6.45 0.27
C PHE A 31 21.83 -5.24 -0.67
N ASP A 32 22.58 -5.37 -1.74
CA ASP A 32 22.38 -4.53 -2.89
C ASP A 32 20.94 -4.84 -3.32
N ALA A 33 20.06 -3.87 -3.13
CA ALA A 33 18.74 -3.89 -3.73
C ALA A 33 19.00 -3.93 -5.23
N GLU A 34 19.09 -5.15 -5.80
CA GLU A 34 19.17 -5.30 -7.25
C GLU A 34 17.96 -4.55 -7.79
N ALA A 35 18.27 -3.46 -8.47
CA ALA A 35 17.30 -2.66 -9.18
C ALA A 35 16.44 -3.61 -10.00
N ILE A 36 15.17 -3.73 -9.65
CA ILE A 36 14.21 -4.55 -10.38
C ILE A 36 14.23 -4.00 -11.80
N PRO A 37 14.74 -4.75 -12.81
CA PRO A 37 14.88 -4.18 -14.16
C PRO A 37 13.49 -3.87 -14.71
N GLY A 38 13.19 -2.57 -14.91
CA GLY A 38 12.14 -2.13 -15.80
C GLY A 38 10.71 -2.18 -15.28
N GLY A 39 10.47 -2.13 -13.97
CA GLY A 39 9.16 -1.80 -13.43
C GLY A 39 9.07 -0.31 -13.17
N SER A 40 8.37 0.47 -14.00
CA SER A 40 7.95 1.81 -13.59
C SER A 40 7.06 1.65 -12.37
N HIS A 41 7.60 1.91 -11.20
CA HIS A 41 6.84 2.04 -9.95
C HIS A 41 5.99 3.32 -10.09
N GLY A 42 4.86 3.20 -10.81
CA GLY A 42 3.92 4.28 -11.00
C GLY A 42 3.27 4.63 -9.66
N GLY A 43 3.74 5.66 -9.00
CA GLY A 43 3.12 6.12 -7.77
C GLY A 43 4.05 6.88 -6.82
N LEU A 44 5.36 6.74 -6.96
CA LEU A 44 6.34 7.42 -6.10
C LEU A 44 7.53 7.90 -6.92
N LYS A 45 7.91 9.16 -6.78
CA LYS A 45 9.11 9.77 -7.37
C LYS A 45 9.83 10.60 -6.30
N GLY A 46 11.09 10.96 -6.52
CA GLY A 46 11.81 11.90 -5.66
C GLY A 46 12.29 11.34 -4.31
N ALA A 47 11.70 10.27 -3.81
CA ALA A 47 12.19 9.58 -2.61
C ALA A 47 13.44 8.73 -2.97
N PRO A 48 14.44 8.62 -2.07
CA PRO A 48 15.59 7.75 -2.27
C PRO A 48 15.16 6.30 -2.54
N ALA A 49 15.90 5.62 -3.42
CA ALA A 49 15.53 4.28 -3.91
C ALA A 49 15.34 3.25 -2.79
N GLU A 50 16.16 3.34 -1.74
CA GLU A 50 16.12 2.45 -0.57
C GLU A 50 14.87 2.64 0.31
N PHE A 51 14.25 3.83 0.26
CA PHE A 51 13.00 4.11 0.98
C PHE A 51 11.75 3.65 0.21
N GLN A 52 11.78 3.68 -1.12
CA GLN A 52 10.59 3.46 -1.95
C GLN A 52 9.85 2.15 -1.67
N PRO A 53 10.52 0.97 -1.55
CA PRO A 53 9.83 -0.28 -1.24
C PRO A 53 9.09 -0.24 0.10
N TRP A 54 9.67 0.41 1.10
CA TRP A 54 9.11 0.51 2.44
C TRP A 54 7.94 1.49 2.51
N LEU A 55 8.03 2.64 1.83
CA LEU A 55 6.94 3.61 1.71
C LEU A 55 5.71 2.99 1.03
N LEU A 56 5.93 2.21 -0.04
CA LEU A 56 4.88 1.46 -0.73
C LEU A 56 4.28 0.38 0.18
N LYS A 57 5.11 -0.39 0.89
CA LYS A 57 4.68 -1.46 1.80
C LYS A 57 3.89 -0.89 2.98
N ALA A 58 4.37 0.20 3.59
CA ALA A 58 3.73 0.84 4.73
C ALA A 58 2.36 1.42 4.38
N SER A 59 2.25 2.12 3.25
CA SER A 59 0.96 2.61 2.73
C SER A 59 0.01 1.45 2.42
N ALA A 60 0.47 0.40 1.74
CA ALA A 60 -0.34 -0.76 1.38
C ALA A 60 -0.86 -1.52 2.61
N ALA A 61 -0.12 -1.54 3.70
CA ALA A 61 -0.52 -2.21 4.95
C ALA A 61 -1.64 -1.47 5.70
N CYS A 62 -1.90 -0.20 5.38
CA CYS A 62 -2.96 0.58 6.02
C CYS A 62 -4.31 0.38 5.32
N LYS A 63 -5.37 0.20 6.12
CA LYS A 63 -6.76 0.10 5.62
C LYS A 63 -7.33 1.45 5.14
N HIS A 64 -6.69 2.57 5.47
CA HIS A 64 -7.15 3.90 5.11
C HIS A 64 -6.44 4.36 3.82
N PRO A 65 -7.18 4.53 2.70
CA PRO A 65 -6.59 4.88 1.40
C PRO A 65 -5.96 6.28 1.37
N GLU A 66 -6.29 7.11 2.34
CA GLU A 66 -5.70 8.44 2.52
C GLU A 66 -4.22 8.38 2.92
N LEU A 67 -3.72 7.22 3.43
CA LEU A 67 -2.30 7.01 3.65
C LEU A 67 -1.62 6.64 2.33
N THR A 68 -1.15 7.63 1.60
CA THR A 68 -0.45 7.41 0.33
C THR A 68 1.06 7.26 0.54
N PRO A 69 1.80 6.56 -0.34
CA PRO A 69 3.25 6.51 -0.29
C PRO A 69 3.88 7.92 -0.40
N ALA A 70 3.27 8.81 -1.17
CA ALA A 70 3.72 10.18 -1.35
C ALA A 70 3.58 11.01 -0.06
N LEU A 71 2.49 10.82 0.70
CA LEU A 71 2.31 11.44 2.01
C LEU A 71 3.40 10.98 2.99
N LEU A 72 3.65 9.67 3.07
CA LEU A 72 4.71 9.12 3.92
C LEU A 72 6.09 9.62 3.50
N ALA A 73 6.39 9.72 2.20
CA ALA A 73 7.65 10.25 1.70
C ALA A 73 7.83 11.73 2.07
N ALA A 74 6.81 12.57 1.87
CA ALA A 74 6.84 13.97 2.25
C ALA A 74 7.02 14.15 3.76
N GLN A 75 6.44 13.24 4.55
CA GLN A 75 6.60 13.23 6.00
C GLN A 75 8.01 12.84 6.42
N VAL A 76 8.63 11.78 5.85
CA VAL A 76 10.02 11.41 6.13
C VAL A 76 10.98 12.55 5.74
N TRP A 77 10.70 13.24 4.64
CA TRP A 77 11.47 14.44 4.27
C TRP A 77 11.39 15.52 5.36
N GLU A 78 10.20 15.85 5.81
CA GLU A 78 9.98 16.89 6.83
C GLU A 78 10.60 16.50 8.18
N GLU A 79 10.55 15.21 8.55
CA GLU A 79 11.13 14.71 9.80
C GLU A 79 12.67 14.75 9.79
N SER A 80 13.32 14.37 8.70
CA SER A 80 14.76 14.14 8.70
C SER A 80 15.46 14.35 7.36
N ASN A 81 14.76 14.74 6.31
CA ASN A 81 15.31 14.73 4.94
C ASN A 81 15.85 13.35 4.54
N PHE A 82 15.12 12.29 4.88
CA PHE A 82 15.51 10.87 4.66
C PHE A 82 16.82 10.48 5.36
N SER A 83 17.23 11.16 6.43
CA SER A 83 18.49 10.85 7.10
C SER A 83 18.40 9.54 7.90
N THR A 84 19.37 8.66 7.67
CA THR A 84 19.64 7.45 8.47
C THR A 84 20.86 7.61 9.38
N ASP A 85 21.45 8.82 9.44
CA ASP A 85 22.59 9.10 10.32
C ASP A 85 22.15 8.96 11.78
N ARG A 86 22.84 8.10 12.54
CA ARG A 86 22.61 7.89 13.97
C ARG A 86 22.80 9.13 14.84
N LYS A 87 23.36 10.19 14.29
CA LYS A 87 23.46 11.51 14.92
C LYS A 87 22.20 12.35 14.71
N THR A 88 21.28 11.92 13.86
CA THR A 88 20.00 12.60 13.62
C THR A 88 19.06 12.33 14.79
N VAL A 89 19.26 13.07 15.87
CA VAL A 89 18.48 12.99 17.10
C VAL A 89 18.01 14.39 17.47
N SER A 90 16.70 14.58 17.65
CA SER A 90 16.11 15.86 18.02
C SER A 90 16.32 16.19 19.51
N TYR A 91 16.02 17.44 19.91
CA TYR A 91 16.01 17.84 21.32
C TYR A 91 15.05 17.00 22.18
N ALA A 92 13.93 16.52 21.59
CA ALA A 92 12.97 15.63 22.25
C ALA A 92 13.42 14.15 22.24
N ASN A 93 14.67 13.86 21.89
CA ASN A 93 15.20 12.50 21.72
C ASN A 93 14.44 11.69 20.66
N ALA A 94 13.87 12.36 19.66
CA ALA A 94 13.32 11.70 18.50
C ALA A 94 14.45 11.25 17.56
N LYS A 95 14.33 10.04 16.99
CA LYS A 95 15.41 9.34 16.31
C LYS A 95 14.99 8.80 14.94
N GLY A 96 15.99 8.64 14.10
CA GLY A 96 15.90 7.99 12.80
C GLY A 96 15.14 8.79 11.75
N PRO A 97 14.90 8.20 10.56
CA PRO A 97 14.29 8.92 9.45
C PRO A 97 12.88 9.41 9.72
N SER A 98 12.13 8.74 10.57
CA SER A 98 10.73 9.09 10.93
C SER A 98 10.60 9.77 12.29
N GLN A 99 11.72 10.15 12.93
CA GLN A 99 11.81 10.93 14.17
C GLN A 99 10.90 10.41 15.31
N PHE A 100 10.98 9.11 15.60
CA PHE A 100 10.23 8.54 16.71
C PHE A 100 10.84 8.90 18.07
N ILE A 101 10.00 9.42 18.97
CA ILE A 101 10.35 9.51 20.38
C ILE A 101 10.25 8.12 21.05
N PRO A 102 11.04 7.84 22.13
CA PRO A 102 11.10 6.50 22.72
C PRO A 102 9.75 5.91 23.12
N GLY A 103 8.82 6.72 23.63
CA GLY A 103 7.49 6.25 24.04
C GLY A 103 6.65 5.77 22.86
N THR A 104 6.66 6.49 21.75
CA THR A 104 5.94 6.10 20.54
C THR A 104 6.61 4.92 19.85
N TRP A 105 7.97 4.90 19.83
CA TRP A 105 8.72 3.77 19.30
C TRP A 105 8.40 2.45 20.01
N ALA A 106 8.29 2.46 21.33
CA ALA A 106 7.94 1.27 22.12
C ALA A 106 6.58 0.64 21.72
N VAL A 107 5.67 1.44 21.11
CA VAL A 107 4.36 0.97 20.66
C VAL A 107 4.43 0.49 19.20
N TYR A 108 5.09 1.23 18.34
CA TYR A 108 5.03 1.03 16.87
C TYR A 108 6.26 0.37 16.27
N GLY A 109 7.42 0.38 16.94
CA GLY A 109 8.66 -0.22 16.46
C GLY A 109 8.58 -1.74 16.40
N ARG A 110 9.01 -2.33 15.28
CA ARG A 110 9.11 -3.79 15.05
C ARG A 110 10.27 -4.06 14.13
N ASP A 111 10.79 -5.29 14.16
CA ASP A 111 11.74 -5.81 13.16
C ASP A 111 10.96 -6.13 11.88
N ASP A 112 10.84 -5.16 10.98
CA ASP A 112 10.05 -5.27 9.75
C ASP A 112 10.88 -5.71 8.54
N ASP A 113 12.20 -5.57 8.61
CA ASP A 113 13.15 -6.03 7.58
C ASP A 113 13.70 -7.44 7.87
N GLY A 114 13.47 -7.97 9.07
CA GLY A 114 13.86 -9.32 9.47
C GLY A 114 15.34 -9.46 9.80
N ASN A 115 16.04 -8.34 10.15
CA ASN A 115 17.47 -8.37 10.49
C ASN A 115 17.78 -8.79 11.94
N GLY A 116 16.74 -9.08 12.74
CA GLY A 116 16.83 -9.49 14.14
C GLY A 116 16.98 -8.33 15.13
N ARG A 117 16.79 -7.10 14.70
CA ARG A 117 16.85 -5.89 15.55
C ARG A 117 15.64 -5.02 15.30
N VAL A 118 15.25 -4.26 16.31
CA VAL A 118 14.23 -3.21 16.21
C VAL A 118 14.95 -1.86 16.40
N ASP A 119 15.20 -1.15 15.30
CA ASP A 119 16.11 0.00 15.27
C ASP A 119 15.45 1.21 14.60
N GLU A 120 15.33 2.33 15.33
CA GLU A 120 14.73 3.57 14.83
C GLU A 120 15.46 4.16 13.62
N PHE A 121 16.73 3.78 13.41
CA PHE A 121 17.56 4.25 12.29
C PHE A 121 17.52 3.32 11.09
N ASP A 122 16.91 2.14 11.23
CA ASP A 122 16.67 1.25 10.11
C ASP A 122 15.48 1.74 9.27
N ILE A 123 15.68 1.77 7.94
CA ILE A 123 14.66 2.30 7.02
C ILE A 123 13.39 1.46 7.09
N GLY A 124 13.52 0.12 7.12
CA GLY A 124 12.39 -0.79 7.13
C GLY A 124 11.55 -0.62 8.38
N ASP A 125 12.21 -0.68 9.54
CA ASP A 125 11.56 -0.57 10.84
C ASP A 125 10.90 0.81 11.02
N ALA A 126 11.64 1.88 10.72
CA ALA A 126 11.17 3.25 10.91
C ALA A 126 9.98 3.60 10.00
N VAL A 127 10.05 3.29 8.70
CA VAL A 127 8.98 3.61 7.74
C VAL A 127 7.73 2.77 7.98
N MET A 128 7.90 1.49 8.33
CA MET A 128 6.76 0.64 8.67
C MET A 128 6.09 1.06 9.98
N ALA A 129 6.86 1.47 10.99
CA ALA A 129 6.34 2.05 12.22
C ALA A 129 5.58 3.36 11.96
N GLN A 130 6.13 4.24 11.11
CA GLN A 130 5.45 5.48 10.69
C GLN A 130 4.12 5.18 10.01
N GLY A 131 4.09 4.20 9.09
CA GLY A 131 2.85 3.79 8.43
C GLY A 131 1.79 3.30 9.41
N ARG A 132 2.15 2.51 10.42
CA ARG A 132 1.23 2.04 11.48
C ARG A 132 0.68 3.20 12.29
N TYR A 133 1.54 4.10 12.75
CA TYR A 133 1.14 5.24 13.55
C TYR A 133 0.23 6.20 12.76
N MET A 134 0.59 6.54 11.53
CA MET A 134 -0.25 7.36 10.65
C MET A 134 -1.58 6.68 10.32
N CYS A 135 -1.60 5.35 10.20
CA CYS A 135 -2.84 4.61 9.96
C CYS A 135 -3.81 4.72 11.13
N ASP A 136 -3.31 4.65 12.37
CA ASP A 136 -4.12 4.85 13.58
C ASP A 136 -4.63 6.30 13.66
N MET A 137 -3.76 7.29 13.40
CA MET A 137 -4.15 8.71 13.37
C MET A 137 -5.23 9.00 12.30
N LEU A 138 -5.17 8.37 11.14
CA LEU A 138 -6.23 8.46 10.12
C LEU A 138 -7.53 7.81 10.59
N GLY A 139 -7.44 6.71 11.33
CA GLY A 139 -8.60 6.07 11.96
C GLY A 139 -9.31 7.00 12.93
N ASP A 140 -8.55 7.73 13.74
CA ASP A 140 -9.09 8.70 14.70
C ASP A 140 -9.60 9.95 13.99
N ALA A 141 -8.90 10.43 12.95
CA ALA A 141 -9.38 11.54 12.12
C ALA A 141 -10.76 11.25 11.52
N LYS A 142 -10.99 10.05 11.01
CA LYS A 142 -12.30 9.64 10.46
C LYS A 142 -13.41 9.59 11.50
N LYS A 143 -13.09 9.27 12.75
CA LYS A 143 -14.07 9.20 13.85
C LYS A 143 -14.38 10.57 14.44
N SER A 144 -13.45 11.53 14.34
CA SER A 144 -13.53 12.82 15.04
C SER A 144 -14.64 13.74 14.50
N GLY A 145 -14.95 13.66 13.21
CA GLY A 145 -15.85 14.58 12.54
C GLY A 145 -15.31 16.02 12.40
N TYR A 146 -14.00 16.23 12.60
CA TYR A 146 -13.37 17.54 12.45
C TYR A 146 -13.07 17.83 10.97
N HIS A 147 -13.25 19.10 10.56
CA HIS A 147 -13.07 19.57 9.19
C HIS A 147 -12.18 20.81 9.17
N PRO A 148 -10.85 20.69 9.37
CA PRO A 148 -9.96 21.84 9.34
C PRO A 148 -9.93 22.47 7.94
N ASP A 149 -9.78 23.80 7.88
CA ASP A 149 -9.51 24.45 6.60
C ASP A 149 -8.06 24.23 6.16
N VAL A 150 -7.91 23.47 5.10
CA VAL A 150 -6.62 23.14 4.46
C VAL A 150 -6.56 23.63 3.01
N SER A 151 -7.54 24.40 2.57
CA SER A 151 -7.72 24.83 1.18
C SER A 151 -6.51 25.55 0.60
N ALA A 152 -5.78 26.30 1.43
CA ALA A 152 -4.62 27.09 1.00
C ALA A 152 -3.41 26.22 0.58
N TYR A 153 -3.35 24.95 0.95
CA TYR A 153 -2.22 24.06 0.70
C TYR A 153 -2.60 22.63 0.27
N CYS A 154 -3.89 22.36 0.15
CA CYS A 154 -4.40 21.13 -0.44
C CYS A 154 -4.54 21.29 -1.95
N SER A 155 -3.86 20.49 -2.72
CA SER A 155 -3.96 20.47 -4.19
C SER A 155 -4.90 19.41 -4.74
N GLY A 156 -5.45 18.53 -3.86
CA GLY A 156 -6.30 17.40 -4.22
C GLY A 156 -7.72 17.49 -3.67
N ASP A 157 -8.28 16.33 -3.34
CA ASP A 157 -9.58 16.23 -2.68
C ASP A 157 -9.50 16.81 -1.26
N GLN A 158 -10.34 17.80 -0.98
CA GLN A 158 -10.33 18.53 0.30
C GLN A 158 -10.61 17.61 1.48
N THR A 159 -11.50 16.63 1.33
CA THR A 159 -11.83 15.67 2.39
C THR A 159 -10.62 14.81 2.74
N ILE A 160 -9.89 14.35 1.73
CA ILE A 160 -8.65 13.58 1.91
C ILE A 160 -7.61 14.44 2.62
N CYS A 161 -7.38 15.66 2.14
CA CYS A 161 -6.41 16.58 2.76
C CYS A 161 -6.78 16.92 4.22
N GLN A 162 -8.07 17.06 4.54
CA GLN A 162 -8.52 17.29 5.92
C GLN A 162 -8.15 16.12 6.83
N LEU A 163 -8.44 14.88 6.40
CA LEU A 163 -8.10 13.68 7.15
C LEU A 163 -6.58 13.52 7.31
N GLN A 164 -5.83 13.75 6.24
CA GLN A 164 -4.36 13.75 6.26
C GLN A 164 -3.82 14.82 7.21
N GLY A 165 -4.36 16.03 7.16
CA GLY A 165 -3.95 17.14 8.03
C GLY A 165 -4.20 16.87 9.52
N LEU A 166 -5.33 16.26 9.87
CA LEU A 166 -5.63 15.82 11.23
C LEU A 166 -4.65 14.73 11.69
N ALA A 167 -4.40 13.72 10.83
CA ALA A 167 -3.46 12.64 11.14
C ALA A 167 -2.03 13.14 11.34
N LEU A 168 -1.56 14.05 10.49
CA LEU A 168 -0.26 14.70 10.65
C LEU A 168 -0.18 15.54 11.92
N GLY A 169 -1.24 16.26 12.26
CA GLY A 169 -1.33 16.98 13.54
C GLY A 169 -1.23 16.05 14.74
N GLY A 170 -1.89 14.89 14.67
CA GLY A 170 -1.82 13.84 15.70
C GLY A 170 -0.44 13.19 15.79
N TYR A 171 0.23 12.95 14.66
CA TYR A 171 1.60 12.44 14.65
C TYR A 171 2.58 13.42 15.32
N ASN A 172 2.48 14.72 15.00
CA ASN A 172 3.40 15.75 15.47
C ASN A 172 3.17 16.16 16.93
N ALA A 173 1.91 16.28 17.37
CA ALA A 173 1.57 16.83 18.69
C ALA A 173 0.79 15.88 19.61
N GLY A 174 0.51 14.66 19.14
CA GLY A 174 -0.38 13.73 19.81
C GLY A 174 -1.85 14.01 19.51
N TRP A 175 -2.68 12.94 19.54
CA TRP A 175 -4.10 13.07 19.21
C TRP A 175 -4.87 13.98 20.20
N GLY A 176 -4.48 14.00 21.48
CA GLY A 176 -5.08 14.92 22.45
C GLY A 176 -5.02 16.38 22.06
N ALA A 177 -3.93 16.83 21.44
CA ALA A 177 -3.82 18.20 20.95
C ALA A 177 -4.73 18.49 19.74
N VAL A 178 -5.04 17.46 18.92
CA VAL A 178 -6.02 17.54 17.83
C VAL A 178 -7.44 17.67 18.41
N ASP A 179 -7.77 16.88 19.43
CA ASP A 179 -9.06 16.93 20.12
C ASP A 179 -9.29 18.30 20.81
N ASP A 180 -8.28 18.80 21.52
CA ASP A 180 -8.33 20.10 22.19
C ASP A 180 -8.57 21.24 21.19
N ALA A 181 -7.91 21.18 20.03
CA ALA A 181 -8.06 22.17 18.95
C ALA A 181 -9.32 21.95 18.10
N ARG A 182 -9.98 20.79 18.21
CA ARG A 182 -11.01 20.31 17.27
C ARG A 182 -10.58 20.44 15.80
N GLY A 183 -9.31 20.15 15.54
CA GLY A 183 -8.67 20.37 14.26
C GLY A 183 -7.15 20.25 14.33
N ILE A 184 -6.44 20.88 13.39
CA ILE A 184 -4.98 20.95 13.44
C ILE A 184 -4.55 21.79 14.66
N PRO A 185 -3.61 21.27 15.51
CA PRO A 185 -3.19 21.98 16.71
C PRO A 185 -2.75 23.40 16.45
N ASN A 186 -3.25 24.36 17.27
CA ASN A 186 -3.12 25.79 17.04
C ASN A 186 -1.76 26.35 17.53
N ASN A 187 -0.67 25.79 17.04
CA ASN A 187 0.68 26.30 17.23
C ASN A 187 1.42 26.37 15.89
N SER A 188 2.43 27.23 15.80
CA SER A 188 3.17 27.48 14.55
C SER A 188 3.89 26.25 14.03
N GLN A 189 4.40 25.39 14.93
CA GLN A 189 5.12 24.16 14.58
C GLN A 189 4.18 23.17 13.89
N SER A 190 3.06 22.78 14.52
CA SER A 190 2.14 21.80 13.96
C SER A 190 1.47 22.29 12.69
N ARG A 191 1.10 23.57 12.63
CA ARG A 191 0.54 24.18 11.42
C ARG A 191 1.54 24.23 10.27
N GLY A 192 2.80 24.56 10.56
CA GLY A 192 3.89 24.53 9.59
C GLY A 192 4.11 23.12 9.06
N TYR A 193 4.27 22.16 9.95
CA TYR A 193 4.45 20.75 9.66
C TYR A 193 3.35 20.20 8.72
N VAL A 194 2.09 20.37 9.09
CA VAL A 194 0.94 19.93 8.28
C VAL A 194 0.91 20.60 6.91
N ARG A 195 1.09 21.92 6.88
CA ARG A 195 1.10 22.70 5.64
C ARG A 195 2.18 22.21 4.68
N ASP A 196 3.41 22.06 5.19
CA ASP A 196 4.56 21.78 4.34
C ASP A 196 4.50 20.34 3.80
N ILE A 197 4.08 19.37 4.60
CA ILE A 197 3.87 18.00 4.15
C ILE A 197 2.75 17.91 3.10
N LEU A 198 1.57 18.48 3.36
CA LEU A 198 0.45 18.43 2.40
C LEU A 198 0.77 19.16 1.09
N LYS A 199 1.59 20.21 1.15
CA LYS A 199 2.05 20.92 -0.04
C LYS A 199 3.08 20.11 -0.81
N ASN A 200 4.03 19.49 -0.12
CA ASN A 200 5.18 18.83 -0.73
C ASN A 200 4.88 17.38 -1.15
N GLN A 201 3.82 16.73 -0.64
CA GLN A 201 3.50 15.34 -1.02
C GLN A 201 3.39 15.13 -2.53
N ARG A 202 2.92 16.13 -3.29
CA ARG A 202 2.85 16.06 -4.77
C ARG A 202 4.22 15.93 -5.44
N ASP A 203 5.30 16.35 -4.80
CA ASP A 203 6.65 16.24 -5.34
C ASP A 203 7.13 14.78 -5.33
N TYR A 204 6.49 13.95 -4.51
CA TYR A 204 6.71 12.51 -4.40
C TYR A 204 5.68 11.68 -5.18
N GLU A 205 4.63 12.30 -5.71
CA GLU A 205 3.67 11.60 -6.55
C GLU A 205 4.29 11.31 -7.92
N GLY A 206 4.45 10.02 -8.22
CA GLY A 206 4.87 9.56 -9.54
C GLY A 206 3.71 9.62 -10.55
N PRO A 207 3.96 9.26 -11.81
CA PRO A 207 2.90 9.10 -12.80
C PRO A 207 1.92 8.03 -12.31
N GLY A 208 0.77 8.44 -11.76
CA GLY A 208 -0.24 7.56 -11.13
C GLY A 208 -0.55 7.89 -9.67
N GLY A 209 0.14 8.84 -9.02
CA GLY A 209 -0.25 9.37 -7.70
C GLY A 209 -1.59 10.11 -7.74
N LEU A 210 -2.26 10.21 -6.57
CA LEU A 210 -3.61 10.80 -6.46
C LEU A 210 -3.72 12.23 -7.02
N SER A 211 -2.63 13.03 -6.93
CA SER A 211 -2.58 14.39 -7.51
C SER A 211 -1.91 14.44 -8.90
N GLY A 212 -1.08 13.42 -9.26
CA GLY A 212 -0.33 13.38 -10.53
C GLY A 212 -0.96 12.52 -11.61
N SER A 213 -1.96 11.69 -11.29
CA SER A 213 -2.64 10.83 -12.29
C SER A 213 -3.48 11.61 -13.29
N GLY A 214 -3.72 12.90 -13.06
CA GLY A 214 -4.73 13.65 -13.81
C GLY A 214 -6.13 13.05 -13.68
N LEU A 215 -6.32 12.08 -12.76
CA LEU A 215 -7.60 11.43 -12.54
C LEU A 215 -8.52 12.37 -11.75
N LYS A 216 -9.25 13.19 -12.48
CA LYS A 216 -10.38 13.93 -11.93
C LYS A 216 -11.60 12.99 -11.95
N VAL A 217 -11.87 12.35 -10.82
CA VAL A 217 -13.10 11.56 -10.69
C VAL A 217 -14.26 12.54 -10.56
N SER A 218 -14.93 12.79 -11.67
CA SER A 218 -16.15 13.62 -11.71
C SER A 218 -17.36 12.84 -11.21
N GLY A 219 -18.31 13.57 -10.63
CA GLY A 219 -19.56 12.99 -10.14
C GLY A 219 -19.51 12.51 -8.69
N THR A 220 -20.71 12.21 -8.17
CA THR A 220 -20.99 11.65 -6.84
C THR A 220 -21.76 10.35 -7.01
N GLY A 221 -21.78 9.50 -5.99
CA GLY A 221 -22.45 8.21 -6.00
C GLY A 221 -21.50 7.03 -5.86
N SER A 222 -22.04 5.79 -5.86
CA SER A 222 -21.26 4.60 -5.52
C SER A 222 -20.07 4.37 -6.44
N GLY A 223 -20.21 4.54 -7.75
CA GLY A 223 -19.16 4.33 -8.75
C GLY A 223 -18.00 5.33 -8.61
N PRO A 224 -18.22 6.65 -8.68
CA PRO A 224 -17.19 7.66 -8.45
C PRO A 224 -16.51 7.55 -7.08
N ASP A 225 -17.27 7.26 -6.01
CA ASP A 225 -16.72 7.07 -4.67
C ASP A 225 -15.81 5.82 -4.58
N ALA A 226 -16.26 4.71 -5.18
CA ALA A 226 -15.47 3.49 -5.27
C ALA A 226 -14.17 3.71 -6.07
N LEU A 227 -14.25 4.43 -7.18
CA LEU A 227 -13.08 4.74 -7.99
C LEU A 227 -12.07 5.64 -7.23
N ARG A 228 -12.54 6.64 -6.46
CA ARG A 228 -11.66 7.43 -5.58
C ARG A 228 -10.95 6.55 -4.55
N LYS A 229 -11.70 5.62 -3.94
CA LYS A 229 -11.15 4.69 -2.96
C LYS A 229 -10.11 3.75 -3.58
N ALA A 230 -10.36 3.23 -4.79
CA ALA A 230 -9.40 2.42 -5.55
C ALA A 230 -8.17 3.25 -5.98
N ALA A 231 -8.35 4.52 -6.37
CA ALA A 231 -7.27 5.40 -6.76
C ALA A 231 -6.28 5.67 -5.61
N GLY A 232 -6.75 5.65 -4.36
CA GLY A 232 -5.89 5.65 -3.17
C GLY A 232 -5.00 4.41 -3.02
N ARG A 233 -5.13 3.42 -3.91
CA ARG A 233 -4.31 2.21 -3.92
C ARG A 233 -3.38 2.10 -5.13
N LEU A 234 -3.27 3.16 -5.93
CA LEU A 234 -2.27 3.22 -7.01
C LEU A 234 -0.87 2.94 -6.44
N GLY A 235 -0.11 2.10 -7.15
CA GLY A 235 1.20 1.63 -6.70
C GLY A 235 1.18 0.43 -5.75
N THR A 236 0.04 0.05 -5.16
CA THR A 236 -0.06 -1.19 -4.35
C THR A 236 0.27 -2.40 -5.21
N PRO A 237 1.14 -3.33 -4.75
CA PRO A 237 1.52 -4.51 -5.52
C PRO A 237 0.31 -5.38 -5.92
N TYR A 238 0.43 -6.05 -7.08
CA TYR A 238 -0.48 -7.13 -7.42
C TYR A 238 -0.11 -8.40 -6.63
N ALA A 239 -1.08 -8.99 -5.96
CA ALA A 239 -0.95 -10.29 -5.30
C ALA A 239 -2.09 -11.21 -5.76
N TYR A 240 -1.76 -12.28 -6.51
CA TYR A 240 -2.77 -13.24 -6.98
C TYR A 240 -3.48 -13.88 -5.79
N GLY A 241 -4.80 -13.82 -5.78
CA GLY A 241 -5.64 -14.27 -4.66
C GLY A 241 -5.56 -13.41 -3.40
N GLY A 242 -4.72 -12.37 -3.39
CA GLY A 242 -4.59 -11.42 -2.28
C GLY A 242 -5.64 -10.32 -2.30
N GLY A 243 -5.78 -9.65 -1.16
CA GLY A 243 -6.73 -8.57 -0.96
C GLY A 243 -8.17 -9.02 -0.72
N GLY A 244 -8.99 -8.07 -0.31
CA GLY A 244 -10.41 -8.24 -0.04
C GLY A 244 -11.08 -6.94 0.38
N PRO A 245 -12.32 -6.98 0.87
CA PRO A 245 -13.08 -5.79 1.26
C PRO A 245 -12.37 -4.86 2.26
N GLU A 246 -11.60 -5.45 3.18
CA GLU A 246 -10.91 -4.71 4.25
C GLU A 246 -9.56 -4.11 3.81
N GLY A 247 -9.00 -4.56 2.68
CA GLY A 247 -7.73 -4.04 2.18
C GLY A 247 -6.83 -5.08 1.51
N PRO A 248 -5.56 -4.71 1.27
CA PRO A 248 -4.59 -5.62 0.67
C PRO A 248 -4.19 -6.73 1.65
N SER A 249 -3.92 -7.92 1.14
CA SER A 249 -3.40 -9.05 1.90
C SER A 249 -2.40 -9.85 1.09
N MET A 250 -1.69 -10.79 1.72
CA MET A 250 -0.87 -11.76 1.00
C MET A 250 -1.76 -12.62 0.11
N GLY A 251 -1.23 -12.98 -1.05
CA GLY A 251 -1.86 -13.88 -1.98
C GLY A 251 -1.33 -15.30 -1.86
N PHE A 252 -1.56 -16.09 -2.90
CA PHE A 252 -1.08 -17.45 -3.03
C PHE A 252 -0.75 -17.76 -4.50
N CYS A 253 -0.14 -18.91 -4.75
CA CYS A 253 0.13 -19.38 -6.11
C CYS A 253 -0.73 -20.61 -6.43
N ASP A 254 -1.29 -20.62 -7.63
CA ASP A 254 -2.12 -21.72 -8.13
C ASP A 254 -1.85 -21.93 -9.63
N GLY A 255 -1.56 -23.16 -10.02
CA GLY A 255 -1.17 -23.47 -11.39
C GLY A 255 0.02 -22.60 -11.85
N ASN A 256 -0.23 -21.72 -12.83
CA ASN A 256 0.76 -20.77 -13.33
C ASN A 256 0.57 -19.34 -12.76
N ALA A 257 -0.45 -19.14 -11.93
CA ALA A 257 -0.79 -17.82 -11.39
C ALA A 257 -0.01 -17.53 -10.10
N GLY A 258 0.34 -16.28 -9.87
CA GLY A 258 1.09 -15.83 -8.69
C GLY A 258 2.60 -15.99 -8.78
N TYR A 259 3.12 -16.67 -9.82
CA TYR A 259 4.55 -16.91 -10.01
C TYR A 259 5.21 -15.83 -10.86
N ARG A 260 6.50 -15.59 -10.60
CA ARG A 260 7.40 -14.81 -11.44
C ARG A 260 8.78 -15.45 -11.42
N GLY A 261 9.31 -15.79 -12.60
CA GLY A 261 10.61 -16.46 -12.70
C GLY A 261 10.71 -17.80 -11.95
N GLY A 262 9.59 -18.53 -11.84
CA GLY A 262 9.53 -19.82 -11.11
C GLY A 262 9.38 -19.67 -9.59
N ILE A 263 9.40 -18.44 -9.05
CA ILE A 263 9.23 -18.18 -7.62
C ILE A 263 7.77 -17.78 -7.36
N CYS A 264 7.14 -18.36 -6.32
CA CYS A 264 5.81 -17.95 -5.87
C CYS A 264 5.90 -16.56 -5.22
N LEU A 265 5.70 -15.50 -6.03
CA LEU A 265 5.79 -14.12 -5.56
C LEU A 265 4.55 -13.71 -4.75
N ALA A 266 3.38 -14.21 -5.11
CA ALA A 266 2.13 -13.82 -4.46
C ALA A 266 2.08 -14.17 -2.97
N SER A 267 2.69 -15.29 -2.55
CA SER A 267 2.68 -15.71 -1.14
C SER A 267 3.54 -14.85 -0.20
N SER A 268 4.40 -13.99 -0.76
CA SER A 268 5.23 -13.02 -0.02
C SER A 268 4.88 -11.56 -0.35
N THR A 269 3.82 -11.33 -1.15
CA THR A 269 3.41 -10.00 -1.58
C THR A 269 2.07 -9.64 -0.95
N THR A 270 2.04 -8.58 -0.16
CA THR A 270 0.79 -7.95 0.30
C THR A 270 0.28 -7.01 -0.78
N GLY A 271 -0.94 -7.27 -1.28
CA GLY A 271 -1.49 -6.51 -2.39
C GLY A 271 -2.93 -6.87 -2.72
N PHE A 272 -3.35 -6.52 -3.92
CA PHE A 272 -4.64 -6.87 -4.49
C PHE A 272 -4.47 -7.69 -5.77
N ASP A 273 -5.41 -8.59 -6.07
CA ASP A 273 -5.69 -8.96 -7.45
C ASP A 273 -6.76 -8.03 -8.05
N CYS A 274 -7.14 -8.27 -9.31
CA CYS A 274 -8.06 -7.40 -10.04
C CYS A 274 -9.42 -7.27 -9.36
N SER A 275 -10.01 -8.38 -8.95
CA SER A 275 -11.36 -8.45 -8.38
C SER A 275 -11.40 -8.06 -6.90
N SER A 276 -10.36 -8.34 -6.13
CA SER A 276 -10.28 -7.89 -4.73
C SER A 276 -10.11 -6.38 -4.61
N LEU A 277 -9.41 -5.73 -5.55
CA LEU A 277 -9.35 -4.27 -5.63
C LEU A 277 -10.75 -3.68 -5.84
N VAL A 278 -11.56 -4.29 -6.71
CA VAL A 278 -12.96 -3.89 -6.96
C VAL A 278 -13.81 -4.13 -5.72
N GLN A 279 -13.69 -5.31 -5.06
CA GLN A 279 -14.36 -5.54 -3.77
C GLN A 279 -14.04 -4.45 -2.76
N TYR A 280 -12.75 -4.16 -2.55
CA TYR A 280 -12.30 -3.12 -1.64
C TYR A 280 -12.91 -1.76 -1.98
N ALA A 281 -12.91 -1.41 -3.25
CA ALA A 281 -13.40 -0.12 -3.74
C ALA A 281 -14.87 0.10 -3.39
N TYR A 282 -15.72 -0.89 -3.66
CA TYR A 282 -17.16 -0.78 -3.48
C TYR A 282 -17.64 -1.02 -2.05
N TRP A 283 -16.85 -1.74 -1.21
CA TRP A 283 -17.20 -2.02 0.17
C TRP A 283 -17.24 -0.75 1.05
N PRO A 284 -18.20 -0.61 2.02
CA PRO A 284 -19.30 -1.51 2.33
C PRO A 284 -20.60 -1.20 1.54
N LYS A 285 -20.60 -0.19 0.67
CA LYS A 285 -21.84 0.28 -0.02
C LYS A 285 -22.43 -0.78 -0.94
N THR A 286 -21.56 -1.48 -1.67
CA THR A 286 -21.95 -2.60 -2.55
C THR A 286 -21.06 -3.79 -2.24
N GLN A 287 -21.65 -4.93 -1.91
CA GLN A 287 -20.94 -6.18 -1.65
C GLN A 287 -20.82 -6.96 -2.95
N LEU A 288 -19.64 -6.94 -3.54
CA LEU A 288 -19.33 -7.68 -4.75
C LEU A 288 -18.69 -9.04 -4.42
N PRO A 289 -18.94 -10.10 -5.22
CA PRO A 289 -18.30 -11.40 -5.05
C PRO A 289 -16.79 -11.36 -5.21
N ARG A 290 -16.10 -12.47 -4.86
CA ARG A 290 -14.64 -12.51 -4.80
C ARG A 290 -13.96 -12.50 -6.17
N THR A 291 -14.48 -13.19 -7.15
CA THR A 291 -13.82 -13.36 -8.45
C THR A 291 -14.38 -12.42 -9.51
N ALA A 292 -13.59 -12.14 -10.56
CA ALA A 292 -14.03 -11.31 -11.68
C ALA A 292 -15.25 -11.90 -12.39
N ASP A 293 -15.29 -13.23 -12.54
CA ASP A 293 -16.41 -13.92 -13.17
C ASP A 293 -17.71 -13.80 -12.36
N GLU A 294 -17.63 -14.02 -11.05
CA GLU A 294 -18.77 -13.84 -10.15
C GLU A 294 -19.23 -12.37 -10.11
N GLN A 295 -18.30 -11.40 -10.16
CA GLN A 295 -18.64 -9.97 -10.22
C GLN A 295 -19.38 -9.63 -11.51
N TYR A 296 -18.92 -10.18 -12.65
CA TYR A 296 -19.64 -10.03 -13.91
C TYR A 296 -21.06 -10.61 -13.82
N ASN A 297 -21.18 -11.84 -13.34
CA ASN A 297 -22.50 -12.51 -13.20
C ASN A 297 -23.43 -11.72 -12.27
N ALA A 298 -22.92 -11.19 -11.16
CA ALA A 298 -23.70 -10.40 -10.21
C ALA A 298 -24.17 -9.05 -10.76
N THR A 299 -23.48 -8.48 -11.76
CA THR A 299 -23.76 -7.13 -12.29
C THR A 299 -24.22 -7.13 -13.75
N SER A 300 -24.22 -8.28 -14.42
CA SER A 300 -24.55 -8.44 -15.85
C SER A 300 -25.98 -8.02 -16.24
N HIS A 301 -26.88 -7.89 -15.26
CA HIS A 301 -28.24 -7.37 -15.46
C HIS A 301 -28.28 -5.83 -15.64
N HIS A 302 -27.15 -5.12 -15.41
CA HIS A 302 -26.98 -3.70 -15.71
C HIS A 302 -25.83 -3.49 -16.72
N PRO A 303 -25.98 -3.95 -17.98
CA PRO A 303 -24.93 -3.80 -18.99
C PRO A 303 -24.80 -2.34 -19.42
N ILE A 304 -23.57 -1.90 -19.66
CA ILE A 304 -23.24 -0.53 -20.08
C ILE A 304 -22.56 -0.57 -21.45
N ALA A 305 -23.06 0.21 -22.39
CA ALA A 305 -22.38 0.40 -23.67
C ALA A 305 -21.08 1.23 -23.50
N LYS A 306 -20.08 0.97 -24.33
CA LYS A 306 -18.79 1.72 -24.25
C LYS A 306 -18.96 3.24 -24.33
N ALA A 307 -19.99 3.73 -25.05
CA ALA A 307 -20.28 5.15 -25.19
C ALA A 307 -20.84 5.78 -23.91
N ASP A 308 -21.45 4.96 -23.03
CA ASP A 308 -22.17 5.40 -21.83
C ASP A 308 -21.38 5.14 -20.54
N LEU A 309 -20.09 4.78 -20.68
CA LEU A 309 -19.20 4.51 -19.55
C LEU A 309 -19.05 5.73 -18.64
N GLN A 310 -19.18 5.51 -17.34
CA GLN A 310 -19.00 6.50 -16.28
C GLN A 310 -17.95 6.05 -15.28
N PRO A 311 -17.27 7.00 -14.59
CA PRO A 311 -16.29 6.65 -13.56
C PRO A 311 -16.85 5.66 -12.53
N GLY A 312 -16.14 4.54 -12.36
CA GLY A 312 -16.54 3.44 -11.49
C GLY A 312 -17.16 2.24 -12.21
N ASP A 313 -17.67 2.35 -13.43
CA ASP A 313 -18.20 1.20 -14.17
C ASP A 313 -17.14 0.10 -14.26
N LEU A 314 -17.57 -1.15 -14.14
CA LEU A 314 -16.71 -2.32 -14.22
C LEU A 314 -16.59 -2.79 -15.65
N MET A 315 -15.36 -3.06 -16.06
CA MET A 315 -15.05 -3.59 -17.39
C MET A 315 -14.42 -4.96 -17.25
N PHE A 316 -14.82 -5.91 -18.09
CA PHE A 316 -14.49 -7.33 -17.96
C PHE A 316 -13.84 -7.89 -19.21
N TRP A 317 -12.92 -8.85 -19.01
CA TRP A 317 -12.22 -9.57 -20.07
C TRP A 317 -12.28 -11.08 -19.82
N ALA A 318 -12.56 -11.82 -20.91
CA ALA A 318 -12.52 -13.27 -20.99
C ALA A 318 -11.69 -13.67 -22.21
N HIS A 319 -10.99 -14.81 -22.20
CA HIS A 319 -10.18 -15.24 -23.34
C HIS A 319 -11.02 -15.36 -24.62
N GLY A 320 -10.60 -14.63 -25.66
CA GLY A 320 -11.36 -14.55 -26.92
C GLY A 320 -12.76 -13.93 -26.76
N GLY A 321 -13.02 -13.17 -25.70
CA GLY A 321 -14.31 -12.54 -25.41
C GLY A 321 -15.43 -13.50 -24.98
N VAL A 322 -15.11 -14.76 -24.66
CA VAL A 322 -16.05 -15.80 -24.25
C VAL A 322 -15.58 -16.57 -23.01
N GLY A 323 -16.51 -17.23 -22.33
CA GLY A 323 -16.20 -18.00 -21.12
C GLY A 323 -16.08 -17.15 -19.87
N ALA A 324 -15.36 -17.67 -18.87
CA ALA A 324 -15.20 -17.04 -17.56
C ALA A 324 -14.31 -15.79 -17.62
N MET A 325 -14.67 -14.77 -16.83
CA MET A 325 -13.91 -13.54 -16.73
C MET A 325 -12.62 -13.78 -15.97
N TYR A 326 -11.49 -13.58 -16.62
CA TYR A 326 -10.18 -13.66 -15.97
C TYR A 326 -9.70 -12.31 -15.43
N HIS A 327 -10.33 -11.21 -15.85
CA HIS A 327 -9.92 -9.86 -15.43
C HIS A 327 -11.09 -8.89 -15.31
N VAL A 328 -10.95 -7.95 -14.37
CA VAL A 328 -11.85 -6.82 -14.17
C VAL A 328 -11.05 -5.54 -13.93
N ALA A 329 -11.53 -4.41 -14.44
CA ALA A 329 -11.00 -3.07 -14.20
C ALA A 329 -12.14 -2.09 -13.93
N MET A 330 -11.82 -0.96 -13.30
CA MET A 330 -12.75 0.16 -13.09
C MET A 330 -12.51 1.23 -14.16
N TYR A 331 -13.55 1.64 -14.87
CA TYR A 331 -13.46 2.77 -15.79
C TYR A 331 -13.18 4.06 -15.01
N ALA A 332 -12.19 4.82 -15.45
CA ALA A 332 -11.71 5.99 -14.72
C ALA A 332 -12.08 7.32 -15.36
N GLY A 333 -12.79 7.29 -16.49
CA GLY A 333 -13.03 8.47 -17.33
C GLY A 333 -11.91 8.66 -18.37
N ASP A 334 -12.14 9.53 -19.33
CA ASP A 334 -11.17 9.95 -20.36
C ASP A 334 -10.47 8.78 -21.08
N GLY A 335 -11.19 7.67 -21.30
CA GLY A 335 -10.65 6.48 -21.97
C GLY A 335 -9.57 5.74 -21.16
N LYS A 336 -9.56 5.89 -19.84
CA LYS A 336 -8.64 5.21 -18.92
C LYS A 336 -9.35 4.22 -18.03
N VAL A 337 -8.60 3.25 -17.52
CA VAL A 337 -9.05 2.30 -16.50
C VAL A 337 -8.05 2.22 -15.35
N LEU A 338 -8.56 1.94 -14.16
CA LEU A 338 -7.79 1.64 -12.96
C LEU A 338 -7.95 0.16 -12.65
N HIS A 339 -6.84 -0.55 -12.50
CA HIS A 339 -6.84 -1.99 -12.23
C HIS A 339 -5.58 -2.47 -11.52
N ALA A 340 -5.66 -3.69 -10.96
CA ALA A 340 -4.50 -4.49 -10.57
C ALA A 340 -4.24 -5.52 -11.67
N PRO A 341 -3.18 -5.38 -12.51
CA PRO A 341 -3.11 -6.11 -13.78
C PRO A 341 -2.63 -7.56 -13.66
N ARG A 342 -1.50 -7.82 -13.02
CA ARG A 342 -0.89 -9.16 -12.89
C ARG A 342 0.32 -9.16 -11.95
N THR A 343 0.77 -10.37 -11.57
CA THR A 343 1.98 -10.60 -10.75
C THR A 343 3.20 -9.84 -11.28
N GLY A 344 3.88 -9.15 -10.39
CA GLY A 344 5.05 -8.31 -10.69
C GLY A 344 4.72 -6.91 -11.21
N LYS A 345 3.45 -6.53 -11.17
CA LYS A 345 2.95 -5.18 -11.42
C LYS A 345 2.27 -4.62 -10.16
N THR A 346 1.85 -3.37 -10.24
CA THR A 346 1.12 -2.68 -9.19
C THR A 346 -0.26 -2.24 -9.69
N VAL A 347 -1.15 -1.82 -8.81
CA VAL A 347 -2.37 -1.10 -9.17
C VAL A 347 -1.97 0.11 -10.01
N GLU A 348 -2.54 0.22 -11.20
CA GLU A 348 -2.17 1.25 -12.17
C GLU A 348 -3.37 1.90 -12.85
N LEU A 349 -3.18 3.13 -13.32
CA LEU A 349 -4.11 3.87 -14.18
C LEU A 349 -3.52 3.93 -15.58
N VAL A 350 -4.17 3.29 -16.55
CA VAL A 350 -3.65 3.15 -17.91
C VAL A 350 -4.74 3.46 -18.95
N PRO A 351 -4.37 3.80 -20.19
CA PRO A 351 -5.34 3.88 -21.28
C PRO A 351 -6.08 2.53 -21.44
N LEU A 352 -7.40 2.59 -21.60
CA LEU A 352 -8.24 1.40 -21.83
C LEU A 352 -7.72 0.55 -23.00
N ALA A 353 -7.24 1.20 -24.05
CA ALA A 353 -6.73 0.50 -25.24
C ALA A 353 -5.49 -0.38 -24.99
N THR A 354 -4.76 -0.16 -23.88
CA THR A 354 -3.53 -0.89 -23.54
C THR A 354 -3.64 -1.70 -22.27
N ALA A 355 -4.78 -1.64 -21.58
CA ALA A 355 -4.97 -2.31 -20.30
C ALA A 355 -4.94 -3.83 -20.41
N MET A 356 -5.70 -4.38 -21.36
CA MET A 356 -5.85 -5.80 -21.62
C MET A 356 -6.03 -6.03 -23.14
N PRO A 357 -5.85 -7.26 -23.67
CA PRO A 357 -6.10 -7.56 -25.08
C PRO A 357 -7.51 -7.14 -25.50
N ALA A 358 -7.60 -6.44 -26.64
CA ALA A 358 -8.88 -5.91 -27.13
C ALA A 358 -9.88 -7.02 -27.48
N ASP A 359 -9.40 -8.14 -28.02
CA ASP A 359 -10.20 -9.29 -28.44
C ASP A 359 -10.79 -10.06 -27.24
N ASP A 360 -10.25 -9.86 -26.06
CA ASP A 360 -10.74 -10.47 -24.80
C ASP A 360 -11.83 -9.63 -24.12
N TYR A 361 -12.13 -8.42 -24.61
CA TYR A 361 -13.12 -7.56 -24.00
C TYR A 361 -14.54 -8.17 -24.07
N ARG A 362 -15.14 -8.38 -22.90
CA ARG A 362 -16.45 -9.05 -22.77
C ARG A 362 -17.61 -8.08 -22.61
N GLY A 363 -17.38 -6.94 -21.99
CA GLY A 363 -18.43 -5.96 -21.72
C GLY A 363 -18.16 -5.11 -20.47
N ALA A 364 -19.09 -4.20 -20.19
CA ALA A 364 -19.08 -3.39 -18.98
C ALA A 364 -20.43 -3.44 -18.26
N THR A 365 -20.39 -3.26 -16.94
CA THR A 365 -21.57 -3.24 -16.07
C THR A 365 -21.47 -2.14 -15.03
N ARG A 366 -22.60 -1.75 -14.45
CA ARG A 366 -22.66 -0.77 -13.33
C ARG A 366 -23.21 -1.45 -12.10
N PRO A 367 -22.38 -1.57 -11.01
CA PRO A 367 -22.83 -2.11 -9.72
C PRO A 367 -23.85 -1.26 -9.00
#